data_00853409985b036ef1a10cc9cef3594c
#
_entry.id   00853409985b036ef1a10cc9cef3594c
#
_cell.length_a   1.000
_cell.length_b   1.000
_cell.length_c   1.000
_cell.angle_alpha   90.00
_cell.angle_beta   90.00
_cell.angle_gamma   90.00
#
_symmetry.space_group_name_H-M   'P 1'
#
loop_
_entity.id
_entity.type
_entity.pdbx_description
1 polymer ?
#
loop_
_entity_poly.entity_id
_entity_poly.type
_entity_poly.pdbx_seq_one_letter_code
_entity_poly.pdbx_strand_id
1 'polypeptide(L)'
;ALETLLEQSARRFPVTIPAATPIGSGIVDAKAALDAALKEPCTENCEPEGIPLTNKVTVGGLAGAAASETVYTFEAAAGKALSVLTYGGSGNVSVYLAQGRVPTATDNDAKSTRPGNTETVRVAKTVAGTYYIKVVGEAAYSGVSILATQ
;
A
#
# COMPACT_ATOMS: atom_id res chain seq x y z
N ALA A 1 -1.62 22.55 23.13
CA ALA A 1 -1.92 22.36 23.04
C ALA A 1 -2.69 21.86 23.17
N LEU A 2 -2.76 21.69 23.51
CA LEU A 2 -3.54 21.42 23.66
C LEU A 2 -4.13 21.87 24.60
N GLU A 3 -4.11 22.46 25.23
CA GLU A 3 -4.76 22.95 25.78
C GLU A 3 -5.07 24.01 25.51
N THR A 4 -4.54 24.55 25.15
CA THR A 4 -5.02 25.43 24.70
C THR A 4 -5.57 25.29 23.65
N LEU A 5 -5.44 24.69 23.42
CA LEU A 5 -6.10 24.29 22.63
C LEU A 5 -6.92 23.64 23.19
N LEU A 6 -6.80 23.48 24.27
CA LEU A 6 -7.53 23.15 24.89
C LEU A 6 -8.07 23.95 25.65
N GLU A 7 -7.87 24.85 25.83
CA GLU A 7 -8.45 25.33 26.18
C GLU A 7 -8.71 26.03 25.65
N GLN A 8 -8.45 26.39 25.36
CA GLN A 8 -8.84 26.81 24.73
C GLN A 8 -9.61 26.26 24.11
N SER A 9 -9.74 26.17 24.36
CA SER A 9 -10.53 25.62 24.04
C SER A 9 -11.17 25.33 24.78
N ALA A 10 -10.77 25.91 25.56
CA ALA A 10 -11.22 25.50 26.13
C ALA A 10 -11.58 25.88 26.80
N ARG A 11 -11.49 26.49 27.16
CA ARG A 11 -11.82 26.48 27.65
C ARG A 11 -12.12 26.87 28.05
N ARG A 12 -12.24 27.49 28.33
CA ARG A 12 -12.67 27.37 28.59
C ARG A 12 -13.07 27.15 29.20
N PHE A 13 -12.90 27.52 29.51
CA PHE A 13 -13.30 26.90 29.84
C PHE A 13 -13.79 27.01 30.45
N PRO A 14 -13.96 27.69 30.78
CA PRO A 14 -14.48 27.47 31.12
C PRO A 14 -15.17 27.20 31.54
N VAL A 15 -15.09 27.48 31.64
CA VAL A 15 -15.56 26.81 31.62
C VAL A 15 -16.22 26.50 31.78
N THR A 16 -16.33 26.94 31.88
CA THR A 16 -16.85 26.32 31.78
C THR A 16 -17.25 25.82 31.81
N ILE A 17 -17.29 26.12 31.91
CA ILE A 17 -17.62 25.33 31.63
C ILE A 17 -18.27 24.82 31.90
N PRO A 18 -18.55 25.15 31.88
CA PRO A 18 -19.07 24.46 31.87
C PRO A 18 -19.48 23.81 32.00
N ALA A 19 -19.48 24.09 32.00
CA ALA A 19 -19.51 23.28 31.72
C ALA A 19 -19.70 22.78 31.47
N ALA A 20 -19.72 23.14 31.32
CA ALA A 20 -19.61 22.49 30.75
C ALA A 20 -19.43 22.23 30.36
N THR A 21 -19.26 22.56 30.28
CA THR A 21 -18.75 22.11 29.66
C THR A 21 -18.32 21.74 29.39
N PRO A 22 -18.28 22.11 29.38
CA PRO A 22 -17.72 21.62 28.84
C PRO A 22 -17.11 21.53 28.73
N ILE A 23 -16.70 21.82 28.70
CA ILE A 23 -16.13 21.52 28.28
C ILE A 23 -16.10 21.21 27.71
N GLY A 24 -16.12 21.47 27.38
CA GLY A 24 -15.96 21.04 26.53
C GLY A 24 -16.01 20.75 25.94
N SER A 25 -15.94 21.24 25.52
CA SER A 25 -15.89 20.74 24.73
C SER A 25 -15.62 20.02 24.46
N GLY A 26 -15.71 19.93 24.58
CA GLY A 26 -15.41 19.14 24.30
C GLY A 26 -14.69 18.52 24.31
N ILE A 27 -15.01 18.18 24.57
CA ILE A 27 -14.13 17.58 24.64
C ILE A 27 -13.68 17.06 23.70
N VAL A 28 -13.22 17.70 23.39
CA VAL A 28 -12.58 17.17 22.45
C VAL A 28 -12.57 15.76 22.31
N ASP A 29 -12.79 15.35 21.20
CA ASP A 29 -12.68 13.99 20.89
C ASP A 29 -11.24 13.70 20.57
N ALA A 30 -10.50 13.36 21.58
CA ALA A 30 -9.09 13.10 21.43
C ALA A 30 -8.84 11.88 20.55
N LYS A 31 -9.76 10.94 20.57
CA LYS A 31 -9.62 9.76 19.72
C LYS A 31 -9.75 10.12 18.24
N ALA A 32 -10.74 10.94 17.90
CA ALA A 32 -10.93 11.36 16.52
C ALA A 32 -9.75 12.19 16.04
N ALA A 33 -9.20 13.05 16.90
CA ALA A 33 -8.03 13.83 16.54
C ALA A 33 -6.81 12.94 16.30
N LEU A 34 -6.64 11.92 17.12
CA LEU A 34 -5.54 10.98 16.94
C LEU A 34 -5.71 10.17 15.65
N ASP A 35 -6.92 9.71 15.38
CA ASP A 35 -7.18 8.97 14.16
C ASP A 35 -6.90 9.81 12.92
N ALA A 36 -7.26 11.08 12.95
CA ALA A 36 -6.98 11.98 11.84
C ALA A 36 -5.48 12.19 11.66
N ALA A 37 -4.76 12.34 12.76
CA ALA A 37 -3.30 12.51 12.70
C ALA A 37 -2.63 11.28 12.11
N LEU A 38 -3.11 10.10 12.45
CA LEU A 38 -2.54 8.87 11.92
C LEU A 38 -2.78 8.70 10.42
N LYS A 39 -3.70 9.46 9.87
CA LYS A 39 -4.02 9.38 8.44
C LYS A 39 -3.38 10.50 7.64
N GLU A 40 -2.60 11.33 8.26
CA GLU A 40 -1.95 12.41 7.53
C GLU A 40 -0.97 11.84 6.53
N PRO A 41 -0.87 12.48 5.36
CA PRO A 41 0.09 12.01 4.38
C PRO A 41 1.50 12.16 4.92
N CYS A 42 2.31 11.25 4.56
CA CYS A 42 3.70 11.32 4.91
C CYS A 42 4.37 12.51 4.23
N THR A 43 5.27 13.17 4.95
CA THR A 43 6.00 14.28 4.40
C THR A 43 7.47 13.97 4.17
N GLU A 44 7.99 12.92 4.83
CA GLU A 44 9.39 12.55 4.69
C GLU A 44 9.52 11.05 4.79
N ASN A 45 10.33 10.51 3.93
CA ASN A 45 10.72 9.09 3.97
C ASN A 45 9.52 8.15 3.98
N CYS A 46 8.44 8.56 3.33
CA CYS A 46 7.26 7.72 3.25
C CYS A 46 7.41 6.78 2.08
N GLU A 47 7.41 5.50 2.36
CA GLU A 47 7.42 4.51 1.30
C GLU A 47 5.98 4.16 0.94
N PRO A 48 5.72 3.97 -0.33
CA PRO A 48 4.38 3.54 -0.75
C PRO A 48 4.02 2.23 -0.04
N GLU A 49 2.78 2.14 0.39
CA GLU A 49 2.32 0.94 1.06
C GLU A 49 2.16 -0.19 0.06
N GLY A 50 2.48 -1.39 0.50
CA GLY A 50 2.30 -2.58 -0.31
C GLY A 50 2.24 -3.81 0.56
N ILE A 51 1.72 -4.89 0.01
CA ILE A 51 1.61 -6.16 0.73
C ILE A 51 2.96 -6.88 0.57
N PRO A 52 3.67 -7.15 1.67
CA PRO A 52 4.99 -7.77 1.55
C PRO A 52 4.90 -9.22 1.07
N LEU A 53 5.74 -9.55 0.12
CA LEU A 53 5.88 -10.91 -0.38
C LEU A 53 7.13 -11.53 0.22
N THR A 54 7.03 -12.81 0.54
CA THR A 54 8.17 -13.57 1.07
C THR A 54 8.76 -14.41 -0.06
N ASN A 55 10.08 -14.47 -0.09
CA ASN A 55 10.81 -15.21 -1.13
C ASN A 55 10.35 -16.68 -1.16
N LYS A 56 9.94 -17.11 -2.34
CA LYS A 56 9.52 -18.49 -2.61
C LYS A 56 8.26 -18.92 -1.87
N VAL A 57 7.44 -17.93 -1.45
CA VAL A 57 6.16 -18.22 -0.80
C VAL A 57 5.05 -17.68 -1.71
N THR A 58 4.13 -18.56 -2.06
CA THR A 58 2.99 -18.20 -2.91
C THR A 58 1.90 -17.54 -2.09
N VAL A 59 1.36 -16.44 -2.60
CA VAL A 59 0.19 -15.78 -2.04
C VAL A 59 -0.95 -16.01 -3.01
N GLY A 60 -1.99 -16.68 -2.57
CA GLY A 60 -3.12 -17.03 -3.43
C GLY A 60 -4.38 -16.29 -3.07
N GLY A 61 -5.41 -16.50 -3.88
CA GLY A 61 -6.72 -15.91 -3.62
C GLY A 61 -6.84 -14.46 -4.06
N LEU A 62 -5.97 -14.01 -4.95
CA LEU A 62 -6.06 -12.65 -5.47
C LEU A 62 -7.32 -12.52 -6.32
N ALA A 63 -8.05 -11.43 -6.09
CA ALA A 63 -9.27 -11.14 -6.84
C ALA A 63 -9.44 -9.64 -6.95
N GLY A 64 -10.06 -9.22 -8.03
CA GLY A 64 -10.34 -7.81 -8.24
C GLY A 64 -11.21 -7.57 -9.44
N ALA A 65 -11.76 -6.38 -9.52
CA ALA A 65 -12.55 -5.96 -10.67
C ALA A 65 -11.61 -5.49 -11.79
N ALA A 66 -12.19 -5.24 -12.93
CA ALA A 66 -11.46 -4.59 -14.03
C ALA A 66 -10.95 -3.23 -13.54
N ALA A 67 -9.73 -2.90 -13.90
CA ALA A 67 -9.05 -1.66 -13.52
C ALA A 67 -8.69 -1.59 -12.04
N SER A 68 -8.79 -2.69 -11.29
CA SER A 68 -8.31 -2.71 -9.91
C SER A 68 -6.79 -2.82 -9.89
N GLU A 69 -6.18 -2.23 -8.85
CA GLU A 69 -4.75 -2.26 -8.69
C GLU A 69 -4.39 -2.74 -7.29
N THR A 70 -3.41 -3.60 -7.19
CA THR A 70 -2.91 -4.07 -5.90
C THR A 70 -1.39 -3.99 -5.94
N VAL A 71 -0.80 -3.40 -4.90
CA VAL A 71 0.64 -3.24 -4.83
C VAL A 71 1.22 -4.21 -3.82
N TYR A 72 2.27 -4.89 -4.22
CA TYR A 72 3.04 -5.78 -3.36
C TYR A 72 4.47 -5.26 -3.27
N THR A 73 5.18 -5.64 -2.22
CA THR A 73 6.58 -5.28 -2.02
C THR A 73 7.42 -6.53 -1.84
N PHE A 74 8.69 -6.44 -2.25
CA PHE A 74 9.63 -7.55 -2.10
C PHE A 74 11.02 -6.97 -1.80
N GLU A 75 11.63 -7.44 -0.73
CA GLU A 75 12.98 -7.03 -0.37
C GLU A 75 13.99 -7.88 -1.13
N ALA A 76 14.72 -7.24 -2.01
CA ALA A 76 15.64 -7.93 -2.89
C ALA A 76 17.09 -7.75 -2.46
N ALA A 77 17.88 -8.82 -2.58
CA ALA A 77 19.31 -8.73 -2.37
C ALA A 77 19.98 -8.35 -3.70
N ALA A 78 21.10 -7.67 -3.60
CA ALA A 78 21.82 -7.20 -4.79
C ALA A 78 22.40 -8.37 -5.58
N GLY A 79 22.44 -8.22 -6.89
CA GLY A 79 23.15 -9.12 -7.77
C GLY A 79 22.48 -10.43 -8.08
N LYS A 80 21.22 -10.60 -7.69
CA LYS A 80 20.48 -11.84 -7.93
C LYS A 80 19.34 -11.60 -8.90
N ALA A 81 18.84 -12.67 -9.48
CA ALA A 81 17.68 -12.55 -10.35
C ALA A 81 16.42 -12.58 -9.51
N LEU A 82 15.51 -11.67 -9.78
CA LEU A 82 14.19 -11.65 -9.17
C LEU A 82 13.18 -12.05 -10.24
N SER A 83 12.33 -12.98 -9.92
CA SER A 83 11.26 -13.42 -10.80
C SER A 83 9.94 -13.31 -10.05
N VAL A 84 8.97 -12.65 -10.65
CA VAL A 84 7.61 -12.56 -10.11
C VAL A 84 6.69 -13.24 -11.11
N LEU A 85 5.93 -14.19 -10.61
CA LEU A 85 5.04 -15.02 -11.42
C LEU A 85 3.63 -14.92 -10.85
N THR A 86 2.64 -14.67 -11.73
CA THR A 86 1.24 -14.87 -11.38
C THR A 86 0.71 -16.04 -12.18
N TYR A 87 -0.25 -16.76 -11.61
CA TYR A 87 -0.83 -17.92 -12.28
C TYR A 87 -2.16 -18.32 -11.63
N GLY A 88 -2.89 -19.16 -12.34
CA GLY A 88 -4.13 -19.73 -11.83
C GLY A 88 -5.30 -18.77 -11.89
N GLY A 89 -6.43 -19.24 -11.37
CA GLY A 89 -7.64 -18.44 -11.34
C GLY A 89 -8.25 -18.17 -12.71
N SER A 90 -9.05 -17.12 -12.76
CA SER A 90 -9.71 -16.70 -13.99
C SER A 90 -9.60 -15.19 -14.13
N GLY A 91 -9.75 -14.68 -15.37
CA GLY A 91 -9.69 -13.28 -15.66
C GLY A 91 -8.46 -12.89 -16.47
N ASN A 92 -8.02 -11.64 -16.31
CA ASN A 92 -6.86 -11.14 -17.02
C ASN A 92 -6.16 -10.10 -16.13
N VAL A 93 -4.88 -10.34 -15.82
CA VAL A 93 -4.10 -9.41 -15.01
C VAL A 93 -2.84 -9.02 -15.75
N SER A 94 -2.35 -7.82 -15.45
CA SER A 94 -1.03 -7.36 -15.88
C SER A 94 -0.18 -7.10 -14.67
N VAL A 95 1.13 -7.31 -14.81
CA VAL A 95 2.06 -7.14 -13.69
C VAL A 95 3.14 -6.15 -14.09
N TYR A 96 3.36 -5.18 -13.23
CA TYR A 96 4.39 -4.16 -13.40
C TYR A 96 5.33 -4.22 -12.20
N LEU A 97 6.61 -3.97 -12.43
CA LEU A 97 7.62 -4.06 -11.37
C LEU A 97 8.58 -2.88 -11.49
N ALA A 98 8.90 -2.26 -10.35
CA ALA A 98 9.89 -1.20 -10.29
C ALA A 98 10.62 -1.22 -8.96
N GLN A 99 11.86 -0.74 -8.98
CA GLN A 99 12.69 -0.69 -7.78
C GLN A 99 12.54 0.69 -7.13
N GLY A 100 12.20 0.69 -5.84
CA GLY A 100 12.16 1.92 -5.04
C GLY A 100 11.00 2.84 -5.33
N ARG A 101 10.05 2.44 -6.17
CA ARG A 101 8.87 3.24 -6.48
C ARG A 101 7.73 2.35 -6.95
N VAL A 102 6.51 2.84 -6.82
CA VAL A 102 5.34 2.12 -7.31
C VAL A 102 5.33 2.22 -8.85
N PRO A 103 5.30 1.08 -9.55
CA PRO A 103 5.32 1.10 -11.01
C PRO A 103 3.99 1.56 -11.61
N THR A 104 4.07 2.09 -12.81
CA THR A 104 2.89 2.43 -13.60
C THR A 104 3.02 1.78 -14.97
N ALA A 105 1.98 1.91 -15.79
CA ALA A 105 2.01 1.35 -17.14
C ALA A 105 3.12 1.97 -18.00
N THR A 106 3.50 3.21 -17.69
CA THR A 106 4.51 3.94 -18.47
C THR A 106 5.85 4.05 -17.75
N ASP A 107 5.85 3.91 -16.41
CA ASP A 107 7.07 4.01 -15.60
C ASP A 107 7.24 2.73 -14.80
N ASN A 108 8.04 1.83 -15.32
CA ASN A 108 8.30 0.55 -14.68
C ASN A 108 9.66 0.04 -15.17
N ASP A 109 10.26 -0.84 -14.37
CA ASP A 109 11.54 -1.46 -14.73
C ASP A 109 11.31 -2.73 -15.53
N ALA A 110 10.16 -3.36 -15.33
CA ALA A 110 9.78 -4.56 -16.07
C ALA A 110 8.27 -4.72 -15.98
N LYS A 111 7.70 -5.36 -16.98
CA LYS A 111 6.24 -5.60 -17.00
C LYS A 111 5.92 -6.84 -17.80
N SER A 112 4.74 -7.39 -17.54
CA SER A 112 4.16 -8.46 -18.33
C SER A 112 2.66 -8.17 -18.44
N THR A 113 2.17 -8.11 -19.68
CA THR A 113 0.79 -7.70 -19.97
C THR A 113 0.16 -8.63 -21.00
N ARG A 114 0.36 -9.92 -20.83
CA ARG A 114 -0.19 -10.90 -21.76
C ARG A 114 -1.63 -11.20 -21.38
N PRO A 115 -2.40 -11.69 -22.35
CA PRO A 115 -3.77 -12.10 -22.03
C PRO A 115 -3.77 -13.24 -21.04
N GLY A 116 -4.63 -13.15 -20.03
CA GLY A 116 -4.77 -14.18 -19.01
C GLY A 116 -4.14 -13.79 -17.69
N ASN A 117 -3.95 -14.79 -16.85
CA ASN A 117 -3.45 -14.56 -15.48
C ASN A 117 -2.02 -15.06 -15.26
N THR A 118 -1.43 -15.66 -16.29
CA THR A 118 -0.07 -16.19 -16.15
C THR A 118 0.90 -15.14 -16.67
N GLU A 119 1.42 -14.34 -15.76
CA GLU A 119 2.36 -13.29 -16.08
C GLU A 119 3.69 -13.58 -15.41
N THR A 120 4.77 -13.26 -16.10
CA THR A 120 6.11 -13.46 -15.55
C THR A 120 6.93 -12.20 -15.79
N VAL A 121 7.40 -11.61 -14.72
CA VAL A 121 8.26 -10.44 -14.76
C VAL A 121 9.60 -10.84 -14.15
N ARG A 122 10.69 -10.47 -14.81
CA ARG A 122 12.00 -10.88 -14.35
C ARG A 122 13.01 -9.74 -14.44
N VAL A 123 13.80 -9.59 -13.38
CA VAL A 123 14.95 -8.70 -13.35
C VAL A 123 16.18 -9.59 -13.20
N ALA A 124 17.06 -9.59 -14.19
CA ALA A 124 18.20 -10.51 -14.20
C ALA A 124 19.19 -10.23 -13.08
N LYS A 125 19.30 -8.96 -12.67
CA LYS A 125 20.27 -8.60 -11.64
C LYS A 125 19.66 -7.45 -10.85
N THR A 126 19.27 -7.74 -9.63
CA THR A 126 18.63 -6.75 -8.77
C THR A 126 19.64 -5.86 -8.08
N VAL A 127 19.16 -4.67 -7.67
CA VAL A 127 19.84 -3.79 -6.73
C VAL A 127 19.22 -4.08 -5.37
N ALA A 128 20.03 -3.99 -4.32
CA ALA A 128 19.49 -4.21 -2.96
C ALA A 128 18.43 -3.15 -2.64
N GLY A 129 17.33 -3.58 -2.05
CA GLY A 129 16.26 -2.68 -1.63
C GLY A 129 14.89 -3.23 -1.99
N THR A 130 13.89 -2.39 -1.80
CA THR A 130 12.49 -2.76 -1.99
C THR A 130 12.08 -2.65 -3.44
N TYR A 131 11.50 -3.72 -3.96
CA TYR A 131 10.87 -3.74 -5.27
C TYR A 131 9.36 -3.70 -5.08
N TYR A 132 8.70 -2.87 -5.87
CA TYR A 132 7.24 -2.75 -5.87
C TYR A 132 6.68 -3.49 -7.07
N ILE A 133 5.67 -4.30 -6.81
CA ILE A 133 5.01 -5.11 -7.83
C ILE A 133 3.55 -4.70 -7.85
N LYS A 134 3.09 -4.18 -8.97
CA LYS A 134 1.68 -3.79 -9.11
C LYS A 134 0.97 -4.80 -9.99
N VAL A 135 -0.11 -5.36 -9.48
CA VAL A 135 -1.00 -6.25 -10.24
C VAL A 135 -2.21 -5.43 -10.63
N VAL A 136 -2.48 -5.37 -11.90
CA VAL A 136 -3.60 -4.60 -12.46
C VAL A 136 -4.57 -5.56 -13.11
N GLY A 137 -5.86 -5.42 -12.79
CA GLY A 137 -6.91 -6.20 -13.43
C GLY A 137 -7.25 -5.59 -14.78
N GLU A 138 -6.86 -6.24 -15.85
CA GLU A 138 -7.31 -5.82 -17.19
C GLU A 138 -8.75 -6.21 -17.38
N ALA A 139 -9.17 -7.27 -16.71
CA ALA A 139 -10.55 -7.69 -16.60
C ALA A 139 -10.73 -8.21 -15.17
N ALA A 140 -11.98 -8.38 -14.76
CA ALA A 140 -12.25 -8.93 -13.44
C ALA A 140 -11.58 -10.30 -13.32
N TYR A 141 -10.92 -10.53 -12.19
CA TYR A 141 -10.16 -11.75 -11.96
C TYR A 141 -10.40 -12.29 -10.55
N SER A 142 -10.19 -13.59 -10.38
CA SER A 142 -10.30 -14.22 -9.06
C SER A 142 -9.48 -15.50 -9.02
N GLY A 143 -9.04 -15.87 -7.81
CA GLY A 143 -8.31 -17.11 -7.58
C GLY A 143 -6.89 -17.09 -8.13
N VAL A 144 -6.34 -15.93 -8.41
CA VAL A 144 -4.99 -15.79 -8.96
C VAL A 144 -3.98 -15.91 -7.82
N SER A 145 -2.83 -16.50 -8.12
CA SER A 145 -1.72 -16.62 -7.15
C SER A 145 -0.53 -15.82 -7.64
N ILE A 146 0.24 -15.28 -6.71
CA ILE A 146 1.47 -14.55 -7.01
C ILE A 146 2.62 -15.15 -6.23
N LEU A 147 3.77 -15.29 -6.89
CA LEU A 147 4.98 -15.85 -6.30
C LEU A 147 6.18 -15.01 -6.71
N ALA A 148 6.93 -14.53 -5.72
CA ALA A 148 8.19 -13.85 -5.96
C ALA A 148 9.32 -14.79 -5.57
N THR A 149 10.33 -14.87 -6.42
CA THR A 149 11.47 -15.77 -6.21
C THR A 149 12.76 -15.04 -6.52
N GLN A 150 13.72 -15.15 -5.59
CA GLN A 150 15.06 -14.62 -5.78
C GLN A 150 16.12 -15.64 -5.35
#